data_61bcf655e6015b0da84001d06f39f989
#
_entry.id   61bcf655e6015b0da84001d06f39f989
#
_cell.length_a   1.000
_cell.length_b   1.000
_cell.length_c   1.000
_cell.angle_alpha   90.00
_cell.angle_beta   90.00
_cell.angle_gamma   90.00
#
_symmetry.space_group_name_H-M   'P 1'
#
loop_
_entity.id
_entity.type
_entity.pdbx_description
1 polymer ?
#
loop_
_entity_poly.entity_id
_entity_poly.type
_entity_poly.pdbx_seq_one_letter_code
_entity_poly.pdbx_strand_id
1 'polypeptide(L)'
;MSYLWLHQYRIHLQVTEVVLRILAIIYLFQSDMESTAVNTWLLIVLPFPIIGTLLLAYTKLDIGYTGMKRAIQSNIDRSSGILKQDNQALEELKQRHTSNYNLVQYLENVNGSFPVYRHTKTTYFPSGEAKFEEMKKQLLKAEKYIFLEYFIIGEGEMWGEILAILKQKVQEGVEVRVLYDGMNEFSTLSFDYKKRLEKIGIQSRVFASVTPFLSTYYNYRDHRKILLIDGKVAFTGGVNLADEYINKIERFGHWKDTALMLEGPAVDTFLVLFLQMWTYSNETLDVTPYMVEHKAFDTPGFVVPYGDIPLDKDKVGENVYIDILNH
;
A
#
# COMPACT_ATOMS: atom_id res chain seq x y z
N MET A 1 -55.79 23.06 -16.08
CA MET A 1 -54.49 23.74 -15.79
C MET A 1 -53.36 22.78 -15.38
N SER A 2 -53.59 21.69 -14.67
CA SER A 2 -52.53 20.76 -14.23
C SER A 2 -51.82 19.98 -15.34
N TYR A 3 -52.52 19.65 -16.45
CA TYR A 3 -51.98 18.85 -17.58
C TYR A 3 -50.92 19.62 -18.40
N LEU A 4 -51.10 20.94 -18.59
CA LEU A 4 -50.14 21.78 -19.34
C LEU A 4 -48.84 21.97 -18.57
N TRP A 5 -48.88 22.08 -17.24
CA TRP A 5 -47.73 22.16 -16.37
C TRP A 5 -46.90 20.88 -16.43
N LEU A 6 -47.55 19.73 -16.33
CA LEU A 6 -46.86 18.42 -16.42
C LEU A 6 -46.19 18.22 -17.79
N HIS A 7 -46.77 18.72 -18.88
CA HIS A 7 -46.18 18.57 -20.20
C HIS A 7 -44.93 19.45 -20.38
N GLN A 8 -44.93 20.65 -19.83
CA GLN A 8 -43.77 21.56 -19.89
C GLN A 8 -42.59 21.00 -19.09
N TYR A 9 -42.80 20.46 -17.90
CA TYR A 9 -41.78 19.79 -17.12
C TYR A 9 -41.23 18.54 -17.80
N ARG A 10 -42.07 17.80 -18.53
CA ARG A 10 -41.65 16.63 -19.28
C ARG A 10 -40.63 16.95 -20.38
N ILE A 11 -40.81 18.05 -21.11
CA ILE A 11 -39.89 18.50 -22.16
C ILE A 11 -38.53 18.89 -21.52
N HIS A 12 -38.58 19.66 -20.44
CA HIS A 12 -37.33 20.03 -19.73
C HIS A 12 -36.60 18.82 -19.18
N LEU A 13 -37.32 17.84 -18.63
CA LEU A 13 -36.73 16.59 -18.13
C LEU A 13 -36.05 15.81 -19.27
N GLN A 14 -36.71 15.64 -20.40
CA GLN A 14 -36.17 14.94 -21.57
C GLN A 14 -34.92 15.64 -22.13
N VAL A 15 -34.92 16.97 -22.22
CA VAL A 15 -33.74 17.74 -22.64
C VAL A 15 -32.59 17.54 -21.64
N THR A 16 -32.87 17.62 -20.32
CA THR A 16 -31.89 17.39 -19.28
C THR A 16 -31.28 15.98 -19.37
N GLU A 17 -32.12 14.95 -19.57
CA GLU A 17 -31.64 13.58 -19.74
C GLU A 17 -30.71 13.42 -20.94
N VAL A 18 -31.06 14.02 -22.08
CA VAL A 18 -30.19 13.97 -23.29
C VAL A 18 -28.88 14.69 -23.05
N VAL A 19 -28.91 15.88 -22.46
CA VAL A 19 -27.70 16.65 -22.15
C VAL A 19 -26.80 15.89 -21.18
N LEU A 20 -27.34 15.38 -20.06
CA LEU A 20 -26.59 14.61 -19.10
C LEU A 20 -25.99 13.34 -19.70
N ARG A 21 -26.73 12.64 -20.56
CA ARG A 21 -26.25 11.46 -21.28
C ARG A 21 -25.05 11.80 -22.16
N ILE A 22 -25.13 12.86 -22.95
CA ILE A 22 -24.02 13.29 -23.82
C ILE A 22 -22.80 13.69 -22.98
N LEU A 23 -23.00 14.52 -21.95
CA LEU A 23 -21.90 14.94 -21.08
C LEU A 23 -21.23 13.76 -20.37
N ALA A 24 -22.01 12.82 -19.87
CA ALA A 24 -21.48 11.63 -19.22
C ALA A 24 -20.71 10.72 -20.19
N ILE A 25 -21.19 10.54 -21.42
CA ILE A 25 -20.49 9.78 -22.46
C ILE A 25 -19.13 10.43 -22.76
N ILE A 26 -19.12 11.74 -23.03
CA ILE A 26 -17.87 12.48 -23.30
C ILE A 26 -16.89 12.32 -22.12
N TYR A 27 -17.38 12.50 -20.90
CA TYR A 27 -16.56 12.34 -19.70
C TYR A 27 -15.97 10.93 -19.58
N LEU A 28 -16.80 9.89 -19.79
CA LEU A 28 -16.35 8.48 -19.69
C LEU A 28 -15.28 8.15 -20.71
N PHE A 29 -15.41 8.62 -21.96
CA PHE A 29 -14.40 8.39 -23.00
C PHE A 29 -13.12 9.21 -22.84
N GLN A 30 -13.18 10.34 -22.13
CA GLN A 30 -12.00 11.16 -21.81
C GLN A 30 -11.32 10.78 -20.48
N SER A 31 -11.96 9.90 -19.70
CA SER A 31 -11.43 9.49 -18.39
C SER A 31 -10.36 8.42 -18.52
N ASP A 32 -9.41 8.41 -17.59
CA ASP A 32 -8.38 7.36 -17.44
C ASP A 32 -8.94 6.06 -16.85
N MET A 33 -10.24 5.81 -16.96
CA MET A 33 -10.86 4.59 -16.44
C MET A 33 -10.59 3.40 -17.36
N GLU A 34 -10.41 2.22 -16.75
CA GLU A 34 -10.33 0.99 -17.50
C GLU A 34 -11.59 0.75 -18.34
N SER A 35 -11.41 0.14 -19.51
CA SER A 35 -12.51 -0.11 -20.46
C SER A 35 -13.70 -0.85 -19.84
N THR A 36 -13.43 -1.79 -18.90
CA THR A 36 -14.46 -2.51 -18.16
C THR A 36 -15.30 -1.58 -17.29
N ALA A 37 -14.67 -0.63 -16.60
CA ALA A 37 -15.36 0.37 -15.79
C ALA A 37 -16.16 1.34 -16.67
N VAL A 38 -15.59 1.80 -17.78
CA VAL A 38 -16.30 2.65 -18.77
C VAL A 38 -17.57 1.94 -19.28
N ASN A 39 -17.46 0.69 -19.71
CA ASN A 39 -18.59 -0.11 -20.18
C ASN A 39 -19.66 -0.29 -19.09
N THR A 40 -19.25 -0.55 -17.85
CA THR A 40 -20.18 -0.69 -16.71
C THR A 40 -20.95 0.62 -16.49
N TRP A 41 -20.28 1.76 -16.51
CA TRP A 41 -20.92 3.05 -16.36
C TRP A 41 -21.85 3.40 -17.53
N LEU A 42 -21.48 3.04 -18.75
CA LEU A 42 -22.38 3.22 -19.92
C LEU A 42 -23.66 2.43 -19.76
N LEU A 43 -23.61 1.19 -19.26
CA LEU A 43 -24.80 0.37 -18.97
C LEU A 43 -25.73 0.99 -17.92
N ILE A 44 -25.21 1.85 -17.04
CA ILE A 44 -26.01 2.55 -16.02
C ILE A 44 -26.51 3.90 -16.54
N VAL A 45 -25.65 4.70 -17.17
CA VAL A 45 -25.95 6.07 -17.58
C VAL A 45 -26.89 6.11 -18.79
N LEU A 46 -26.75 5.18 -19.73
CA LEU A 46 -27.60 5.19 -20.94
C LEU A 46 -29.08 4.99 -20.63
N PRO A 47 -29.50 3.99 -19.81
CA PRO A 47 -30.92 3.84 -19.46
C PRO A 47 -31.38 4.84 -18.38
N PHE A 48 -30.52 5.26 -17.46
CA PHE A 48 -30.87 6.11 -16.31
C PHE A 48 -29.95 7.34 -16.23
N PRO A 49 -30.04 8.31 -17.19
CA PRO A 49 -29.02 9.37 -17.30
C PRO A 49 -28.93 10.27 -16.07
N ILE A 50 -30.04 10.62 -15.42
CA ILE A 50 -30.03 11.46 -14.22
C ILE A 50 -29.38 10.70 -13.03
N ILE A 51 -29.94 9.54 -12.72
CA ILE A 51 -29.45 8.73 -11.57
C ILE A 51 -28.03 8.24 -11.84
N GLY A 52 -27.77 7.75 -13.06
CA GLY A 52 -26.44 7.26 -13.44
C GLY A 52 -25.37 8.34 -13.39
N THR A 53 -25.67 9.55 -13.85
CA THR A 53 -24.72 10.68 -13.79
C THR A 53 -24.50 11.13 -12.35
N LEU A 54 -25.54 11.17 -11.52
CA LEU A 54 -25.39 11.48 -10.09
C LEU A 54 -24.55 10.43 -9.36
N LEU A 55 -24.77 9.15 -9.63
CA LEU A 55 -23.96 8.07 -9.07
C LEU A 55 -22.51 8.15 -9.56
N LEU A 56 -22.29 8.41 -10.84
CA LEU A 56 -20.96 8.60 -11.41
C LEU A 56 -20.24 9.78 -10.73
N ALA A 57 -20.91 10.92 -10.61
CA ALA A 57 -20.37 12.08 -9.93
C ALA A 57 -20.05 11.76 -8.44
N TYR A 58 -20.98 11.10 -7.75
CA TYR A 58 -20.79 10.68 -6.37
C TYR A 58 -19.56 9.79 -6.19
N THR A 59 -19.36 8.80 -7.08
CA THR A 59 -18.16 7.94 -7.03
C THR A 59 -16.86 8.70 -7.30
N LYS A 60 -16.93 9.85 -8.00
CA LYS A 60 -15.75 10.67 -8.32
C LYS A 60 -15.46 11.77 -7.30
N LEU A 61 -16.40 12.09 -6.43
CA LEU A 61 -16.21 13.14 -5.43
C LEU A 61 -15.16 12.80 -4.36
N ASP A 62 -14.82 11.51 -4.18
CA ASP A 62 -13.76 11.01 -3.28
C ASP A 62 -13.69 11.73 -1.93
N ILE A 63 -14.85 12.07 -1.38
CA ILE A 63 -15.00 12.97 -0.23
C ILE A 63 -14.28 12.40 1.01
N GLY A 64 -14.28 11.07 1.17
CA GLY A 64 -13.70 10.41 2.34
C GLY A 64 -12.16 10.34 2.36
N TYR A 65 -11.50 10.41 1.19
CA TYR A 65 -10.06 10.15 1.07
C TYR A 65 -9.22 11.33 0.61
N THR A 66 -9.84 12.44 0.20
CA THR A 66 -9.12 13.62 -0.30
C THR A 66 -8.08 14.17 0.69
N GLY A 67 -8.43 14.20 1.98
CA GLY A 67 -7.52 14.63 3.04
C GLY A 67 -6.33 13.69 3.21
N MET A 68 -6.60 12.39 3.26
CA MET A 68 -5.58 11.35 3.38
C MET A 68 -4.65 11.36 2.17
N LYS A 69 -5.20 11.46 0.95
CA LYS A 69 -4.43 11.55 -0.29
C LYS A 69 -3.45 12.72 -0.27
N ARG A 70 -3.91 13.92 0.10
CA ARG A 70 -3.06 15.10 0.21
C ARG A 70 -1.97 14.93 1.26
N ALA A 71 -2.29 14.33 2.41
CA ALA A 71 -1.32 14.11 3.47
C ALA A 71 -0.23 13.11 3.07
N ILE A 72 -0.61 11.99 2.43
CA ILE A 72 0.36 11.00 1.94
C ILE A 72 1.23 11.61 0.83
N GLN A 73 0.65 12.34 -0.13
CA GLN A 73 1.43 13.02 -1.17
C GLN A 73 2.41 14.03 -0.55
N SER A 74 1.97 14.82 0.43
CA SER A 74 2.85 15.73 1.17
C SER A 74 3.99 15.00 1.89
N ASN A 75 3.75 13.80 2.41
CA ASN A 75 4.80 12.99 3.03
C ASN A 75 5.80 12.45 2.00
N ILE A 76 5.33 12.05 0.83
CA ILE A 76 6.20 11.64 -0.29
C ILE A 76 7.09 12.81 -0.70
N ASP A 77 6.50 13.99 -0.92
CA ASP A 77 7.23 15.19 -1.30
C ASP A 77 8.28 15.59 -0.24
N ARG A 78 7.93 15.49 1.04
CA ARG A 78 8.84 15.78 2.17
C ARG A 78 9.95 14.74 2.34
N SER A 79 9.70 13.51 1.96
CA SER A 79 10.71 12.44 2.01
C SER A 79 11.63 12.43 0.80
N SER A 80 11.33 13.22 -0.22
CA SER A 80 12.21 13.40 -1.37
C SER A 80 13.60 13.87 -0.93
N GLY A 81 14.65 13.15 -1.36
CA GLY A 81 16.04 13.43 -1.00
C GLY A 81 16.50 12.90 0.37
N ILE A 82 15.64 12.26 1.17
CA ILE A 82 16.08 11.54 2.38
C ILE A 82 16.94 10.34 1.99
N LEU A 83 16.45 9.55 1.04
CA LEU A 83 17.20 8.41 0.48
C LEU A 83 18.19 8.95 -0.55
N LYS A 84 19.47 8.66 -0.33
CA LYS A 84 20.54 9.14 -1.23
C LYS A 84 20.91 8.04 -2.21
N GLN A 85 20.98 8.41 -3.50
CA GLN A 85 21.48 7.52 -4.54
C GLN A 85 22.98 7.27 -4.35
N ASP A 86 23.39 6.00 -4.33
CA ASP A 86 24.80 5.62 -4.46
C ASP A 86 25.21 5.67 -5.93
N ASN A 87 25.85 6.79 -6.33
CA ASN A 87 26.28 6.98 -7.71
C ASN A 87 27.29 5.92 -8.17
N GLN A 88 28.11 5.38 -7.27
CA GLN A 88 29.05 4.32 -7.60
C GLN A 88 28.28 3.01 -7.90
N ALA A 89 27.25 2.69 -7.13
CA ALA A 89 26.37 1.55 -7.39
C ALA A 89 25.66 1.69 -8.74
N LEU A 90 25.20 2.90 -9.05
CA LEU A 90 24.51 3.19 -10.30
C LEU A 90 25.42 3.04 -11.52
N GLU A 91 26.64 3.55 -11.47
CA GLU A 91 27.62 3.40 -12.55
C GLU A 91 28.05 1.93 -12.73
N GLU A 92 28.25 1.20 -11.65
CA GLU A 92 28.57 -0.23 -11.71
C GLU A 92 27.41 -1.03 -12.32
N LEU A 93 26.17 -0.74 -11.95
CA LEU A 93 24.97 -1.34 -12.53
C LEU A 93 24.90 -1.08 -14.04
N LYS A 94 25.15 0.17 -14.46
CA LYS A 94 25.16 0.55 -15.88
C LYS A 94 26.16 -0.25 -16.70
N GLN A 95 27.35 -0.47 -16.14
CA GLN A 95 28.42 -1.22 -16.84
C GLN A 95 28.12 -2.71 -16.93
N ARG A 96 27.48 -3.29 -15.89
CA ARG A 96 27.20 -4.73 -15.81
C ARG A 96 25.88 -5.14 -16.46
N HIS A 97 24.85 -4.30 -16.35
CA HIS A 97 23.46 -4.63 -16.71
C HIS A 97 22.73 -3.41 -17.27
N THR A 98 22.96 -3.07 -18.53
CA THR A 98 22.42 -1.86 -19.16
C THR A 98 20.88 -1.83 -19.17
N SER A 99 20.20 -2.96 -19.34
CA SER A 99 18.73 -3.02 -19.29
C SER A 99 18.20 -2.65 -17.90
N ASN A 100 18.77 -3.23 -16.85
CA ASN A 100 18.37 -2.94 -15.47
C ASN A 100 18.68 -1.49 -15.07
N TYR A 101 19.69 -0.87 -15.69
CA TYR A 101 19.98 0.55 -15.48
C TYR A 101 18.83 1.46 -15.90
N ASN A 102 18.18 1.19 -17.02
CA ASN A 102 17.02 1.98 -17.47
C ASN A 102 15.84 1.88 -16.50
N LEU A 103 15.59 0.66 -15.98
CA LEU A 103 14.56 0.45 -14.96
C LEU A 103 14.88 1.22 -13.66
N VAL A 104 16.13 1.18 -13.22
CA VAL A 104 16.56 1.93 -12.01
C VAL A 104 16.45 3.44 -12.24
N GLN A 105 16.83 3.94 -13.42
CA GLN A 105 16.63 5.35 -13.77
C GLN A 105 15.15 5.75 -13.76
N TYR A 106 14.25 4.89 -14.23
CA TYR A 106 12.82 5.10 -14.10
C TYR A 106 12.42 5.20 -12.61
N LEU A 107 12.82 4.24 -11.78
CA LEU A 107 12.50 4.20 -10.35
C LEU A 107 13.10 5.38 -9.55
N GLU A 108 14.24 5.91 -9.95
CA GLU A 108 14.85 7.11 -9.35
C GLU A 108 14.03 8.38 -9.65
N ASN A 109 13.39 8.44 -10.83
CA ASN A 109 12.66 9.60 -11.30
C ASN A 109 11.14 9.57 -11.03
N VAL A 110 10.59 8.44 -10.58
CA VAL A 110 9.18 8.37 -10.16
C VAL A 110 8.99 9.02 -8.79
N ASN A 111 7.74 9.27 -8.49
CA ASN A 111 7.31 9.83 -7.21
C ASN A 111 7.76 8.89 -6.06
N GLY A 112 8.70 9.33 -5.25
CA GLY A 112 9.32 8.54 -4.17
C GLY A 112 10.83 8.39 -4.28
N SER A 113 11.40 8.51 -5.49
CA SER A 113 12.86 8.46 -5.77
C SER A 113 13.53 7.27 -5.10
N PHE A 114 13.42 6.10 -5.71
CA PHE A 114 13.94 4.84 -5.16
C PHE A 114 15.38 4.56 -5.60
N PRO A 115 16.37 4.65 -4.68
CA PRO A 115 17.77 4.45 -5.03
C PRO A 115 18.14 2.97 -5.16
N VAL A 116 19.22 2.71 -5.90
CA VAL A 116 19.85 1.40 -5.94
C VAL A 116 20.85 1.24 -4.80
N TYR A 117 20.87 0.06 -4.21
CA TYR A 117 21.76 -0.27 -3.10
C TYR A 117 22.68 -1.45 -3.44
N ARG A 118 23.92 -1.37 -2.94
CA ARG A 118 24.84 -2.49 -2.79
C ARG A 118 24.90 -2.90 -1.32
N HIS A 119 25.66 -3.93 -1.02
CA HIS A 119 25.99 -4.33 0.35
C HIS A 119 24.76 -4.68 1.21
N THR A 120 23.67 -5.08 0.55
CA THR A 120 22.46 -5.55 1.21
C THR A 120 22.35 -7.06 1.07
N LYS A 121 22.29 -7.75 2.22
CA LYS A 121 22.05 -9.19 2.22
C LYS A 121 20.56 -9.45 2.07
N THR A 122 20.21 -10.35 1.14
CA THR A 122 18.86 -10.82 0.92
C THR A 122 18.72 -12.30 1.26
N THR A 123 17.66 -12.65 1.98
CA THR A 123 17.29 -14.04 2.25
C THR A 123 15.93 -14.32 1.66
N TYR A 124 15.84 -15.29 0.77
CA TYR A 124 14.60 -15.69 0.12
C TYR A 124 13.89 -16.79 0.92
N PHE A 125 12.58 -16.67 1.07
CA PHE A 125 11.72 -17.66 1.68
C PHE A 125 10.77 -18.25 0.64
N PRO A 126 10.83 -19.56 0.39
CA PRO A 126 10.00 -20.21 -0.61
C PRO A 126 8.55 -20.42 -0.18
N SER A 127 8.22 -20.15 1.09
CA SER A 127 6.87 -20.31 1.64
C SER A 127 6.61 -19.38 2.82
N GLY A 128 5.32 -19.24 3.19
CA GLY A 128 4.89 -18.48 4.34
C GLY A 128 5.40 -19.05 5.67
N GLU A 129 5.42 -20.38 5.78
CA GLU A 129 5.93 -21.08 6.98
C GLU A 129 7.39 -20.74 7.23
N ALA A 130 8.23 -20.79 6.19
CA ALA A 130 9.65 -20.49 6.31
C ALA A 130 9.88 -19.04 6.72
N LYS A 131 9.11 -18.08 6.14
CA LYS A 131 9.12 -16.68 6.55
C LYS A 131 8.70 -16.54 8.01
N PHE A 132 7.62 -17.17 8.43
CA PHE A 132 7.04 -17.05 9.76
C PHE A 132 8.01 -17.47 10.86
N GLU A 133 8.70 -18.60 10.67
CA GLU A 133 9.70 -19.07 11.62
C GLU A 133 10.87 -18.08 11.77
N GLU A 134 11.33 -17.49 10.68
CA GLU A 134 12.41 -16.49 10.75
C GLU A 134 11.91 -15.15 11.31
N MET A 135 10.68 -14.73 10.98
CA MET A 135 10.07 -13.54 11.57
C MET A 135 10.07 -13.60 13.11
N LYS A 136 9.63 -14.73 13.68
CA LYS A 136 9.63 -14.91 15.16
C LYS A 136 11.02 -14.73 15.76
N LYS A 137 12.04 -15.32 15.14
CA LYS A 137 13.43 -15.19 15.61
C LYS A 137 13.94 -13.74 15.55
N GLN A 138 13.60 -13.02 14.49
CA GLN A 138 14.04 -11.63 14.34
C GLN A 138 13.27 -10.69 15.28
N LEU A 139 11.97 -10.89 15.44
CA LEU A 139 11.14 -10.13 16.40
C LEU A 139 11.66 -10.25 17.83
N LEU A 140 12.07 -11.45 18.24
CA LEU A 140 12.66 -11.68 19.58
C LEU A 140 13.97 -10.93 19.81
N LYS A 141 14.71 -10.58 18.73
CA LYS A 141 15.97 -9.82 18.80
C LYS A 141 15.78 -8.30 18.83
N ALA A 142 14.57 -7.81 18.63
CA ALA A 142 14.29 -6.37 18.60
C ALA A 142 14.67 -5.69 19.90
N GLU A 143 15.34 -4.53 19.80
CA GLU A 143 15.85 -3.75 20.93
C GLU A 143 15.26 -2.34 21.00
N LYS A 144 14.89 -1.73 19.85
CA LYS A 144 14.45 -0.34 19.75
C LYS A 144 13.01 -0.21 19.27
N TYR A 145 12.73 -0.77 18.08
CA TYR A 145 11.41 -0.66 17.49
C TYR A 145 11.06 -1.81 16.55
N ILE A 146 9.75 -2.06 16.43
CA ILE A 146 9.14 -3.00 15.50
C ILE A 146 7.99 -2.28 14.80
N PHE A 147 8.05 -2.14 13.46
CA PHE A 147 7.00 -1.55 12.66
C PHE A 147 6.42 -2.59 11.68
N LEU A 148 5.10 -2.74 11.68
CA LEU A 148 4.38 -3.66 10.82
C LEU A 148 3.36 -2.90 9.97
N GLU A 149 3.36 -3.15 8.67
CA GLU A 149 2.38 -2.66 7.69
C GLU A 149 1.89 -3.86 6.88
N TYR A 150 0.60 -4.24 7.06
CA TYR A 150 0.07 -5.43 6.44
C TYR A 150 -1.36 -5.22 5.92
N PHE A 151 -1.61 -5.76 4.71
CA PHE A 151 -2.93 -5.71 4.11
C PHE A 151 -3.93 -6.58 4.86
N ILE A 152 -3.56 -7.84 5.20
CA ILE A 152 -4.42 -8.75 5.96
C ILE A 152 -3.72 -9.11 7.28
N ILE A 153 -4.49 -8.94 8.37
CA ILE A 153 -4.20 -9.52 9.68
C ILE A 153 -5.43 -10.35 10.07
N GLY A 154 -5.24 -11.63 10.37
CA GLY A 154 -6.30 -12.55 10.80
C GLY A 154 -6.04 -13.09 12.19
N GLU A 155 -7.03 -13.03 13.09
CA GLU A 155 -6.92 -13.67 14.40
C GLU A 155 -6.81 -15.19 14.20
N GLY A 156 -5.72 -15.79 14.63
CA GLY A 156 -5.40 -17.20 14.48
C GLY A 156 -4.05 -17.53 15.13
N GLU A 157 -3.46 -18.67 14.76
CA GLU A 157 -2.17 -19.14 15.31
C GLU A 157 -1.03 -18.20 14.92
N MET A 158 -0.88 -17.90 13.61
CA MET A 158 0.20 -17.05 13.11
C MET A 158 0.23 -15.68 13.79
N TRP A 159 -0.89 -14.97 13.75
CA TRP A 159 -0.97 -13.65 14.36
C TRP A 159 -0.90 -13.72 15.89
N GLY A 160 -1.50 -14.74 16.51
CA GLY A 160 -1.47 -14.94 17.97
C GLY A 160 -0.05 -15.08 18.50
N GLU A 161 0.83 -15.87 17.84
CA GLU A 161 2.23 -16.01 18.22
C GLU A 161 3.02 -14.71 18.02
N ILE A 162 2.81 -14.03 16.88
CA ILE A 162 3.43 -12.72 16.63
C ILE A 162 3.00 -11.72 17.71
N LEU A 163 1.71 -11.62 17.99
CA LEU A 163 1.16 -10.68 18.99
C LEU A 163 1.69 -10.94 20.39
N ALA A 164 1.89 -12.21 20.75
CA ALA A 164 2.52 -12.57 22.03
C ALA A 164 3.96 -12.03 22.13
N ILE A 165 4.76 -12.16 21.06
CA ILE A 165 6.12 -11.60 21.01
C ILE A 165 6.07 -10.07 21.05
N LEU A 166 5.19 -9.43 20.28
CA LEU A 166 5.04 -7.97 20.28
C LEU A 166 4.69 -7.43 21.66
N LYS A 167 3.77 -8.11 22.37
CA LYS A 167 3.39 -7.76 23.74
C LYS A 167 4.58 -7.88 24.71
N GLN A 168 5.38 -8.93 24.60
CA GLN A 168 6.61 -9.08 25.38
C GLN A 168 7.56 -7.92 25.07
N LYS A 169 7.78 -7.58 23.80
CA LYS A 169 8.70 -6.52 23.38
C LYS A 169 8.25 -5.13 23.87
N VAL A 170 6.96 -4.85 23.87
CA VAL A 170 6.42 -3.63 24.50
C VAL A 170 6.77 -3.56 25.99
N GLN A 171 6.66 -4.68 26.73
CA GLN A 171 7.04 -4.73 28.15
C GLN A 171 8.56 -4.54 28.36
N GLU A 172 9.38 -4.90 27.39
CA GLU A 172 10.82 -4.67 27.36
C GLU A 172 11.19 -3.22 26.95
N GLY A 173 10.20 -2.36 26.62
CA GLY A 173 10.39 -0.97 26.24
C GLY A 173 10.60 -0.74 24.74
N VAL A 174 10.42 -1.76 23.91
CA VAL A 174 10.50 -1.64 22.45
C VAL A 174 9.25 -0.91 21.91
N GLU A 175 9.46 0.07 21.05
CA GLU A 175 8.37 0.76 20.37
C GLU A 175 7.73 -0.15 19.31
N VAL A 176 6.43 -0.41 19.40
CA VAL A 176 5.72 -1.25 18.43
C VAL A 176 4.61 -0.45 17.74
N ARG A 177 4.65 -0.44 16.39
CA ARG A 177 3.63 0.17 15.53
C ARG A 177 3.02 -0.87 14.60
N VAL A 178 1.70 -0.87 14.48
CA VAL A 178 0.95 -1.74 13.57
C VAL A 178 0.03 -0.88 12.72
N LEU A 179 0.28 -0.89 11.41
CA LEU A 179 -0.59 -0.31 10.37
C LEU A 179 -1.26 -1.45 9.61
N TYR A 180 -2.57 -1.42 9.48
CA TYR A 180 -3.31 -2.40 8.71
C TYR A 180 -4.42 -1.76 7.87
N ASP A 181 -4.80 -2.42 6.79
CA ASP A 181 -5.86 -1.94 5.91
C ASP A 181 -7.25 -2.06 6.55
N GLY A 182 -8.10 -1.06 6.36
CA GLY A 182 -9.44 -0.99 6.94
C GLY A 182 -10.40 -2.08 6.49
N MET A 183 -10.10 -2.81 5.40
CA MET A 183 -10.89 -3.99 5.01
C MET A 183 -10.87 -5.09 6.07
N ASN A 184 -9.82 -5.16 6.90
CA ASN A 184 -9.75 -6.14 7.99
C ASN A 184 -10.87 -5.97 9.00
N GLU A 185 -11.33 -4.72 9.25
CA GLU A 185 -12.44 -4.45 10.18
C GLU A 185 -13.78 -5.04 9.72
N PHE A 186 -13.89 -5.43 8.44
CA PHE A 186 -15.08 -6.09 7.89
C PHE A 186 -14.92 -7.60 7.70
N SER A 187 -13.70 -8.11 7.71
CA SER A 187 -13.43 -9.49 7.30
C SER A 187 -12.78 -10.37 8.36
N THR A 188 -11.76 -9.87 9.04
CA THR A 188 -10.88 -10.70 9.89
C THR A 188 -10.67 -10.17 11.30
N LEU A 189 -10.94 -8.88 11.53
CA LEU A 189 -10.74 -8.22 12.83
C LEU A 189 -12.03 -7.56 13.31
N SER A 190 -12.15 -7.33 14.62
CA SER A 190 -13.25 -6.54 15.18
C SER A 190 -13.02 -5.05 14.99
N PHE A 191 -14.09 -4.24 14.91
CA PHE A 191 -14.00 -2.77 14.79
C PHE A 191 -13.27 -2.09 15.97
N ASP A 192 -13.16 -2.74 17.09
CA ASP A 192 -12.41 -2.23 18.26
C ASP A 192 -10.97 -2.75 18.32
N TYR A 193 -10.49 -3.45 17.29
CA TYR A 193 -9.19 -4.13 17.30
C TYR A 193 -8.03 -3.15 17.52
N LYS A 194 -8.07 -1.98 16.89
CA LYS A 194 -7.12 -0.90 17.14
C LYS A 194 -7.03 -0.57 18.65
N LYS A 195 -8.16 -0.40 19.32
CA LYS A 195 -8.20 -0.11 20.77
C LYS A 195 -7.68 -1.28 21.60
N ARG A 196 -7.86 -2.52 21.13
CA ARG A 196 -7.31 -3.71 21.80
C ARG A 196 -5.78 -3.71 21.75
N LEU A 197 -5.19 -3.36 20.60
CA LEU A 197 -3.74 -3.20 20.46
C LEU A 197 -3.20 -2.05 21.32
N GLU A 198 -3.86 -0.91 21.33
CA GLU A 198 -3.46 0.25 22.13
C GLU A 198 -3.48 -0.04 23.65
N LYS A 199 -4.43 -0.85 24.12
CA LYS A 199 -4.50 -1.27 25.54
C LYS A 199 -3.30 -2.09 26.01
N ILE A 200 -2.61 -2.76 25.10
CA ILE A 200 -1.40 -3.54 25.40
C ILE A 200 -0.11 -2.79 25.07
N GLY A 201 -0.22 -1.47 24.77
CA GLY A 201 0.91 -0.59 24.50
C GLY A 201 1.41 -0.59 23.04
N ILE A 202 0.71 -1.25 22.13
CA ILE A 202 1.02 -1.24 20.70
C ILE A 202 0.33 -0.04 20.06
N GLN A 203 1.09 0.86 19.45
CA GLN A 203 0.52 1.93 18.63
C GLN A 203 -0.12 1.35 17.37
N SER A 204 -1.36 1.70 17.08
CA SER A 204 -2.05 1.14 15.91
C SER A 204 -2.74 2.20 15.06
N ARG A 205 -2.69 2.01 13.74
CA ARG A 205 -3.42 2.83 12.75
C ARG A 205 -4.11 1.95 11.74
N VAL A 206 -5.23 2.44 11.25
CA VAL A 206 -6.04 1.78 10.22
C VAL A 206 -5.98 2.64 8.97
N PHE A 207 -5.49 2.05 7.88
CA PHE A 207 -5.48 2.72 6.59
C PHE A 207 -6.84 2.62 5.93
N ALA A 208 -7.37 3.75 5.47
CA ALA A 208 -8.61 3.82 4.68
C ALA A 208 -9.76 3.00 5.30
N SER A 209 -10.07 3.22 6.60
CA SER A 209 -11.25 2.63 7.25
C SER A 209 -12.48 2.81 6.37
N VAL A 210 -13.22 1.73 6.13
CA VAL A 210 -14.40 1.78 5.29
C VAL A 210 -15.56 2.40 6.07
N THR A 211 -15.99 3.57 5.65
CA THR A 211 -17.19 4.21 6.18
C THR A 211 -18.33 4.01 5.18
N PRO A 212 -19.40 3.29 5.54
CA PRO A 212 -20.55 3.10 4.65
C PRO A 212 -21.05 4.44 4.11
N PHE A 213 -21.39 4.48 2.82
CA PHE A 213 -21.88 5.66 2.07
C PHE A 213 -20.88 6.82 1.89
N LEU A 214 -19.76 6.88 2.62
CA LEU A 214 -18.73 7.91 2.44
C LEU A 214 -17.51 7.39 1.68
N SER A 215 -17.26 6.08 1.71
CA SER A 215 -16.16 5.43 1.02
C SER A 215 -16.62 4.96 -0.37
N THR A 216 -16.43 5.79 -1.38
CA THR A 216 -16.80 5.47 -2.78
C THR A 216 -15.72 4.65 -3.50
N TYR A 217 -14.50 4.66 -2.99
CA TYR A 217 -13.37 3.93 -3.57
C TYR A 217 -12.93 2.78 -2.67
N TYR A 218 -13.54 1.60 -2.88
CA TYR A 218 -13.10 0.36 -2.23
C TYR A 218 -11.70 -0.11 -2.68
N ASN A 219 -11.16 0.46 -3.78
CA ASN A 219 -9.87 0.08 -4.37
C ASN A 219 -8.67 0.83 -3.79
N TYR A 220 -8.89 1.87 -2.97
CA TYR A 220 -7.79 2.52 -2.26
C TYR A 220 -7.40 1.65 -1.06
N ARG A 221 -6.52 0.66 -1.31
CA ARG A 221 -6.07 -0.31 -0.31
C ARG A 221 -4.57 -0.24 -0.16
N ASP A 222 -4.12 -0.40 1.08
CA ASP A 222 -2.72 -0.60 1.38
C ASP A 222 -2.40 -2.10 1.27
N HIS A 223 -1.84 -2.50 0.11
CA HIS A 223 -1.53 -3.90 -0.16
C HIS A 223 -0.09 -4.28 0.22
N ARG A 224 0.63 -3.39 0.90
CA ARG A 224 2.01 -3.63 1.32
C ARG A 224 2.08 -4.68 2.44
N LYS A 225 3.20 -5.38 2.52
CA LYS A 225 3.57 -6.29 3.59
C LYS A 225 4.99 -5.95 3.99
N ILE A 226 5.11 -5.16 5.03
CA ILE A 226 6.40 -4.67 5.55
C ILE A 226 6.48 -5.02 7.03
N LEU A 227 7.60 -5.61 7.44
CA LEU A 227 8.03 -5.69 8.83
C LEU A 227 9.41 -5.08 8.92
N LEU A 228 9.57 -4.13 9.81
CA LEU A 228 10.84 -3.47 10.11
C LEU A 228 11.23 -3.72 11.56
N ILE A 229 12.50 -4.03 11.78
CA ILE A 229 13.07 -4.25 13.11
C ILE A 229 14.36 -3.43 13.25
N ASP A 230 14.34 -2.48 14.15
CA ASP A 230 15.48 -1.64 14.57
C ASP A 230 16.23 -0.92 13.44
N GLY A 231 15.61 -0.73 12.27
CA GLY A 231 16.27 -0.22 11.07
C GLY A 231 17.30 -1.16 10.46
N LYS A 232 17.46 -2.35 11.01
CA LYS A 232 18.49 -3.32 10.61
C LYS A 232 17.95 -4.42 9.70
N VAL A 233 16.69 -4.79 9.89
CA VAL A 233 16.04 -5.90 9.17
C VAL A 233 14.70 -5.43 8.60
N ALA A 234 14.45 -5.79 7.34
CA ALA A 234 13.14 -5.63 6.70
C ALA A 234 12.67 -6.97 6.13
N PHE A 235 11.37 -7.25 6.26
CA PHE A 235 10.70 -8.33 5.54
C PHE A 235 9.67 -7.74 4.58
N THR A 236 9.59 -8.33 3.40
CA THR A 236 8.54 -8.04 2.41
C THR A 236 8.17 -9.28 1.61
N GLY A 237 7.14 -9.20 0.76
CA GLY A 237 6.67 -10.27 -0.10
C GLY A 237 5.16 -10.38 -0.14
N GLY A 238 4.62 -11.53 -0.58
CA GLY A 238 3.19 -11.75 -0.72
C GLY A 238 2.49 -12.20 0.57
N VAL A 239 3.22 -12.77 1.53
CA VAL A 239 2.70 -13.39 2.76
C VAL A 239 2.13 -12.36 3.73
N ASN A 240 0.82 -12.40 3.98
CA ASN A 240 0.15 -11.64 5.05
C ASN A 240 0.25 -12.33 6.42
N LEU A 241 -0.46 -11.79 7.43
CA LEU A 241 -0.43 -12.30 8.80
C LEU A 241 -1.75 -13.02 9.13
N ALA A 242 -1.98 -14.16 8.49
CA ALA A 242 -3.15 -15.02 8.72
C ALA A 242 -2.80 -16.49 8.43
N ASP A 243 -3.56 -17.39 9.02
CA ASP A 243 -3.26 -18.82 9.09
C ASP A 243 -3.28 -19.53 7.73
N GLU A 244 -4.03 -19.02 6.75
CA GLU A 244 -3.98 -19.53 5.37
C GLU A 244 -2.61 -19.37 4.72
N TYR A 245 -1.84 -18.32 5.04
CA TYR A 245 -0.51 -18.07 4.46
C TYR A 245 0.58 -19.01 5.00
N ILE A 246 0.31 -19.68 6.12
CA ILE A 246 1.19 -20.70 6.70
C ILE A 246 0.55 -22.11 6.63
N ASN A 247 -0.46 -22.29 5.79
CA ASN A 247 -1.17 -23.55 5.55
C ASN A 247 -1.74 -24.24 6.83
N LYS A 248 -2.08 -23.46 7.87
CA LYS A 248 -2.80 -23.95 9.05
C LYS A 248 -4.29 -24.07 8.78
N ILE A 249 -4.81 -23.28 7.85
CA ILE A 249 -6.18 -23.32 7.35
C ILE A 249 -6.13 -23.44 5.83
N GLU A 250 -6.81 -24.44 5.29
CA GLU A 250 -6.97 -24.61 3.86
C GLU A 250 -8.20 -23.81 3.38
N ARG A 251 -7.97 -22.60 2.88
CA ARG A 251 -9.04 -21.72 2.38
C ARG A 251 -9.34 -21.92 0.90
N PHE A 252 -8.30 -22.07 0.07
CA PHE A 252 -8.36 -22.19 -1.39
C PHE A 252 -7.40 -23.26 -1.92
N GLY A 253 -7.12 -24.30 -1.15
CA GLY A 253 -6.05 -25.27 -1.39
C GLY A 253 -4.75 -24.86 -0.71
N HIS A 254 -3.65 -25.56 -1.02
CA HIS A 254 -2.33 -25.25 -0.47
C HIS A 254 -1.87 -23.87 -0.94
N TRP A 255 -1.61 -22.98 0.03
CA TRP A 255 -1.17 -21.62 -0.25
C TRP A 255 0.32 -21.57 -0.52
N LYS A 256 0.68 -21.15 -1.73
CA LYS A 256 2.06 -20.97 -2.14
C LYS A 256 2.35 -19.48 -2.31
N ASP A 257 3.13 -18.93 -1.41
CA ASP A 257 3.59 -17.54 -1.46
C ASP A 257 5.07 -17.45 -1.12
N THR A 258 5.68 -16.31 -1.41
CA THR A 258 7.12 -16.09 -1.22
C THR A 258 7.38 -14.80 -0.46
N ALA A 259 8.55 -14.72 0.16
CA ALA A 259 8.99 -13.52 0.85
C ALA A 259 10.50 -13.33 0.79
N LEU A 260 10.93 -12.12 1.13
CA LEU A 260 12.32 -11.74 1.28
C LEU A 260 12.54 -11.13 2.67
N MET A 261 13.73 -11.38 3.22
CA MET A 261 14.30 -10.61 4.32
C MET A 261 15.53 -9.87 3.81
N LEU A 262 15.67 -8.62 4.18
CA LEU A 262 16.77 -7.75 3.82
C LEU A 262 17.50 -7.29 5.09
N GLU A 263 18.83 -7.25 5.02
CA GLU A 263 19.73 -6.71 6.05
C GLU A 263 20.74 -5.77 5.37
N GLY A 264 20.84 -4.53 5.83
CA GLY A 264 21.77 -3.55 5.27
C GLY A 264 21.06 -2.31 4.70
N PRO A 265 21.74 -1.50 3.86
CA PRO A 265 21.30 -0.14 3.49
C PRO A 265 19.90 -0.05 2.84
N ALA A 266 19.46 -1.08 2.10
CA ALA A 266 18.16 -1.09 1.46
C ALA A 266 16.98 -1.08 2.44
N VAL A 267 17.20 -1.36 3.73
CA VAL A 267 16.19 -1.29 4.79
C VAL A 267 15.66 0.14 4.97
N ASP A 268 16.49 1.16 4.69
CA ASP A 268 16.08 2.57 4.82
C ASP A 268 14.92 2.92 3.89
N THR A 269 14.84 2.34 2.70
CA THR A 269 13.69 2.56 1.82
C THR A 269 12.39 2.06 2.45
N PHE A 270 12.40 0.89 3.09
CA PHE A 270 11.21 0.38 3.78
C PHE A 270 10.81 1.24 4.98
N LEU A 271 11.78 1.81 5.69
CA LEU A 271 11.52 2.76 6.77
C LEU A 271 10.81 4.02 6.26
N VAL A 272 11.30 4.60 5.17
CA VAL A 272 10.68 5.77 4.55
C VAL A 272 9.27 5.43 4.07
N LEU A 273 9.08 4.32 3.36
CA LEU A 273 7.79 3.85 2.87
C LEU A 273 6.78 3.66 4.01
N PHE A 274 7.17 3.02 5.11
CA PHE A 274 6.32 2.85 6.28
C PHE A 274 5.94 4.19 6.90
N LEU A 275 6.90 5.08 7.12
CA LEU A 275 6.65 6.37 7.76
C LEU A 275 5.80 7.30 6.91
N GLN A 276 5.92 7.27 5.58
CA GLN A 276 5.01 7.99 4.67
C GLN A 276 3.55 7.61 4.91
N MET A 277 3.28 6.31 5.11
CA MET A 277 1.93 5.80 5.37
C MET A 277 1.53 5.98 6.83
N TRP A 278 2.45 5.91 7.76
CA TRP A 278 2.16 6.08 9.19
C TRP A 278 1.75 7.51 9.54
N THR A 279 2.42 8.53 8.96
CA THR A 279 2.25 9.94 9.36
C THR A 279 1.17 10.70 8.56
N TYR A 280 0.23 10.01 7.89
CA TYR A 280 -0.80 10.67 7.07
C TYR A 280 -1.80 11.54 7.85
N SER A 281 -1.85 11.46 9.18
CA SER A 281 -2.81 12.14 10.04
C SER A 281 -2.26 13.39 10.76
N ASN A 282 -1.60 14.30 10.03
CA ASN A 282 -1.06 15.59 10.51
C ASN A 282 0.20 15.53 11.39
N GLU A 283 0.90 14.41 11.44
CA GLU A 283 2.20 14.34 12.09
C GLU A 283 3.32 14.75 11.12
N THR A 284 4.42 15.26 11.65
CA THR A 284 5.60 15.54 10.84
C THR A 284 6.33 14.24 10.56
N LEU A 285 6.62 13.96 9.27
CA LEU A 285 7.46 12.85 8.89
C LEU A 285 8.89 13.13 9.36
N ASP A 286 9.36 12.36 10.34
CA ASP A 286 10.75 12.40 10.81
C ASP A 286 11.30 10.97 10.83
N VAL A 287 12.28 10.70 9.98
CA VAL A 287 12.96 9.41 9.88
C VAL A 287 14.18 9.33 10.80
N THR A 288 14.69 10.47 11.25
CA THR A 288 15.97 10.59 11.96
C THR A 288 16.09 9.69 13.19
N PRO A 289 15.05 9.55 14.05
CA PRO A 289 15.16 8.70 15.23
C PRO A 289 15.29 7.19 14.94
N TYR A 290 14.93 6.79 13.71
CA TYR A 290 14.80 5.38 13.31
C TYR A 290 15.90 4.92 12.34
N MET A 291 16.63 5.86 11.74
CA MET A 291 17.76 5.52 10.89
C MET A 291 18.96 5.03 11.71
N VAL A 292 19.68 4.10 11.14
CA VAL A 292 20.85 3.50 11.77
C VAL A 292 22.03 3.45 10.79
N GLU A 293 23.22 3.34 11.32
CA GLU A 293 24.38 3.00 10.50
C GLU A 293 24.34 1.52 10.13
N HIS A 294 24.42 1.23 8.83
CA HIS A 294 24.31 -0.13 8.34
C HIS A 294 25.64 -0.84 8.25
N LYS A 295 25.62 -2.10 8.63
CA LYS A 295 26.71 -3.02 8.31
C LYS A 295 26.75 -3.26 6.80
N ALA A 296 27.90 -3.07 6.18
CA ALA A 296 28.11 -3.47 4.79
C ALA A 296 28.28 -5.00 4.71
N PHE A 297 27.45 -5.63 3.88
CA PHE A 297 27.59 -7.06 3.60
C PHE A 297 28.36 -7.24 2.28
N ASP A 298 29.26 -8.19 2.26
CA ASP A 298 29.96 -8.59 1.03
C ASP A 298 29.06 -9.54 0.23
N THR A 299 28.08 -8.95 -0.46
CA THR A 299 27.11 -9.66 -1.28
C THR A 299 27.16 -9.15 -2.71
N PRO A 300 27.12 -10.04 -3.72
CA PRO A 300 27.04 -9.61 -5.10
C PRO A 300 25.66 -9.04 -5.44
N GLY A 301 25.63 -8.15 -6.44
CA GLY A 301 24.36 -7.66 -6.98
C GLY A 301 23.85 -6.38 -6.33
N PHE A 302 22.64 -6.01 -6.77
CA PHE A 302 22.00 -4.75 -6.45
C PHE A 302 20.59 -5.00 -5.92
N VAL A 303 20.11 -4.12 -5.05
CA VAL A 303 18.75 -4.15 -4.50
C VAL A 303 18.12 -2.79 -4.71
N VAL A 304 16.90 -2.76 -5.24
CA VAL A 304 16.11 -1.53 -5.43
C VAL A 304 14.72 -1.78 -4.83
N PRO A 305 14.52 -1.50 -3.54
CA PRO A 305 13.18 -1.52 -3.00
C PRO A 305 12.40 -0.33 -3.54
N TYR A 306 11.16 -0.57 -3.96
CA TYR A 306 10.25 0.48 -4.39
C TYR A 306 8.86 0.24 -3.81
N GLY A 307 8.06 1.29 -3.76
CA GLY A 307 6.67 1.23 -3.35
C GLY A 307 5.76 1.81 -4.42
N ASP A 308 4.55 1.30 -4.46
CA ASP A 308 3.46 1.84 -5.26
C ASP A 308 2.31 2.18 -4.33
N ILE A 309 1.56 3.23 -4.63
CA ILE A 309 0.40 3.65 -3.85
C ILE A 309 -0.78 3.92 -4.78
N PRO A 310 -2.00 3.55 -4.39
CA PRO A 310 -3.17 3.74 -5.25
C PRO A 310 -3.61 5.21 -5.39
N LEU A 311 -2.86 6.15 -4.81
CA LEU A 311 -3.22 7.55 -4.69
C LEU A 311 -2.44 8.47 -5.63
N ASP A 312 -1.39 7.98 -6.28
CA ASP A 312 -0.64 8.73 -7.30
C ASP A 312 -1.15 8.41 -8.72
N LYS A 313 -0.50 9.02 -9.71
CA LYS A 313 -0.80 8.80 -11.12
C LYS A 313 0.11 7.77 -11.77
N ASP A 314 1.23 7.48 -11.14
CA ASP A 314 2.26 6.60 -11.66
C ASP A 314 1.93 5.16 -11.30
N LYS A 315 1.73 4.33 -12.30
CA LYS A 315 1.53 2.88 -12.14
C LYS A 315 2.90 2.19 -12.02
N VAL A 316 3.63 2.48 -10.95
CA VAL A 316 5.02 2.05 -10.79
C VAL A 316 5.14 0.53 -10.85
N GLY A 317 4.30 -0.19 -10.09
CA GLY A 317 4.30 -1.65 -10.06
C GLY A 317 3.99 -2.28 -11.42
N GLU A 318 2.99 -1.76 -12.16
CA GLU A 318 2.63 -2.22 -13.50
C GLU A 318 3.80 -2.00 -14.49
N ASN A 319 4.39 -0.80 -14.48
CA ASN A 319 5.48 -0.46 -15.37
C ASN A 319 6.73 -1.30 -15.11
N VAL A 320 7.10 -1.51 -13.85
CA VAL A 320 8.22 -2.38 -13.47
C VAL A 320 7.97 -3.82 -13.92
N TYR A 321 6.76 -4.33 -13.70
CA TYR A 321 6.39 -5.68 -14.11
C TYR A 321 6.46 -5.88 -15.63
N ILE A 322 5.95 -4.93 -16.40
CA ILE A 322 6.01 -4.94 -17.86
C ILE A 322 7.47 -4.88 -18.35
N ASP A 323 8.30 -4.02 -17.72
CA ASP A 323 9.72 -3.91 -18.06
C ASP A 323 10.45 -5.24 -17.83
N ILE A 324 10.24 -5.88 -16.67
CA ILE A 324 10.83 -7.21 -16.37
C ILE A 324 10.39 -8.28 -17.37
N LEU A 325 9.13 -8.25 -17.86
CA LEU A 325 8.65 -9.21 -18.85
C LEU A 325 9.25 -8.98 -20.24
N ASN A 326 9.69 -7.77 -20.55
CA ASN A 326 10.27 -7.39 -21.85
C ASN A 326 11.78 -7.67 -21.93
N HIS A 327 12.44 -8.03 -20.83
CA HIS A 327 13.87 -8.34 -20.70
C HIS A 327 14.11 -9.78 -20.27
#